data_f4d00fd5c42a75af145aa0e44dd17fdd
#
_entry.id   f4d00fd5c42a75af145aa0e44dd17fdd
#
_cell.length_a   1.000
_cell.length_b   1.000
_cell.length_c   1.000
_cell.angle_alpha   90.00
_cell.angle_beta   90.00
_cell.angle_gamma   90.00
#
_symmetry.space_group_name_H-M   'P 1'
#
loop_
_entity.id
_entity.type
_entity.pdbx_description
1 polymer ?
#
loop_
_entity_poly.entity_id
_entity_poly.type
_entity_poly.pdbx_seq_one_letter_code
_entity_poly.pdbx_strand_id
1 'polypeptide(L)'
;GLKVTFKNGQSISADIVILSIGVRPETNLARAAELTIGPAGGIAVNDYLQTSDESIYAIGDAIEFRHPITGKPWLNYLAGPANRQGRIVADNVLGAKIPYEGSIGTSIAKVFDMTVASTGLPGKRLRQEEIDYMSSTIHPASHAGYYPDAMPMSIKITFDKKTGRLYGGQIVGYDGVDKRIDELALVIKHEGTIYDLMKVEQAYAPPFSSAKDPVALAGYVAEDIITGKNNPVYWRELRDIEMENKFLLDVRTPDEFSLGSLPGAVNIPLDELRDRLAELPKDKMIYTFCAVGLRGYLAYRILTQHGFDKVRNLSGGLKTYRAATTPIIIREENGNEIDESPIQKETASQTSQPNVSTAPVTAAADASATSAKTVRVDACGLQCPGPILKMKKTMDTLVSGERVEITSTDPGFPRDAAAWCSSTGNQLISKDTSGGKSIVVIEKGEPKSCNIVTSCEGKGKTFIMFSDDLDKALATFVLANGAAATGQKVTIFFTFWGLNVIQKLH
;
A
#
# COMPACT_ATOMS: atom_id res chain seq x y z
N GLY A 1 2.07 -31.20 13.88
CA GLY A 1 1.48 -30.07 13.16
C GLY A 1 -0.04 -30.19 13.07
N LEU A 2 -0.70 -29.08 12.87
CA LEU A 2 -2.15 -29.02 12.66
C LEU A 2 -2.45 -29.28 11.17
N LYS A 3 -3.57 -29.96 10.88
CA LYS A 3 -4.04 -30.15 9.51
C LYS A 3 -5.31 -29.34 9.28
N VAL A 4 -5.24 -28.39 8.35
CA VAL A 4 -6.41 -27.61 7.90
C VAL A 4 -6.97 -28.26 6.66
N THR A 5 -8.25 -28.67 6.69
CA THR A 5 -8.94 -29.26 5.53
C THR A 5 -9.98 -28.29 5.02
N PHE A 6 -9.91 -27.97 3.73
CA PHE A 6 -10.86 -27.08 3.05
C PHE A 6 -12.11 -27.85 2.59
N LYS A 7 -13.20 -27.13 2.32
CA LYS A 7 -14.46 -27.73 1.84
C LYS A 7 -14.32 -28.48 0.52
N ASN A 8 -13.31 -28.16 -0.31
CA ASN A 8 -13.00 -28.85 -1.56
C ASN A 8 -12.19 -30.15 -1.37
N GLY A 9 -11.90 -30.54 -0.10
CA GLY A 9 -11.14 -31.74 0.24
C GLY A 9 -9.60 -31.56 0.26
N GLN A 10 -9.09 -30.43 -0.18
CA GLN A 10 -7.65 -30.11 -0.05
C GLN A 10 -7.27 -29.92 1.41
N SER A 11 -6.02 -30.23 1.74
CA SER A 11 -5.51 -30.07 3.11
C SER A 11 -4.12 -29.46 3.10
N ILE A 12 -3.86 -28.59 4.06
CA ILE A 12 -2.55 -27.97 4.33
C ILE A 12 -2.12 -28.32 5.74
N SER A 13 -0.85 -28.67 5.92
CA SER A 13 -0.24 -28.83 7.25
C SER A 13 0.34 -27.49 7.70
N ALA A 14 0.08 -27.12 8.95
CA ALA A 14 0.59 -25.87 9.53
C ALA A 14 1.01 -26.10 10.99
N ASP A 15 2.01 -25.36 11.47
CA ASP A 15 2.40 -25.37 12.88
C ASP A 15 1.46 -24.54 13.74
N ILE A 16 0.95 -23.44 13.20
CA ILE A 16 0.01 -22.55 13.84
C ILE A 16 -1.08 -22.18 12.82
N VAL A 17 -2.34 -22.21 13.26
CA VAL A 17 -3.50 -21.73 12.49
C VAL A 17 -4.06 -20.51 13.19
N ILE A 18 -4.10 -19.37 12.47
CA ILE A 18 -4.68 -18.13 12.97
C ILE A 18 -6.02 -17.91 12.28
N LEU A 19 -7.11 -17.92 13.07
CA LEU A 19 -8.45 -17.61 12.57
C LEU A 19 -8.69 -16.10 12.59
N SER A 20 -8.33 -15.44 11.49
CA SER A 20 -8.53 -14.00 11.30
C SER A 20 -9.85 -13.72 10.56
N ILE A 21 -10.96 -14.29 11.09
CA ILE A 21 -12.29 -14.26 10.47
C ILE A 21 -13.18 -13.12 10.94
N GLY A 22 -12.64 -12.19 11.73
CA GLY A 22 -13.32 -11.03 12.27
C GLY A 22 -13.85 -11.19 13.67
N VAL A 23 -14.27 -10.05 14.17
CA VAL A 23 -14.96 -9.93 15.44
C VAL A 23 -16.45 -9.68 15.20
N ARG A 24 -17.27 -10.09 16.15
CA ARG A 24 -18.71 -9.80 16.18
C ARG A 24 -19.02 -9.22 17.55
N PRO A 25 -19.98 -8.32 17.66
CA PRO A 25 -20.45 -7.84 18.94
C PRO A 25 -20.94 -9.00 19.80
N GLU A 26 -20.52 -9.04 21.06
CA GLU A 26 -21.10 -9.98 22.03
C GLU A 26 -22.46 -9.43 22.50
N THR A 27 -23.52 -10.03 22.04
CA THR A 27 -24.90 -9.55 22.28
C THR A 27 -25.77 -10.52 23.06
N ASN A 28 -25.23 -11.65 23.56
CA ASN A 28 -26.03 -12.67 24.22
C ASN A 28 -26.76 -12.15 25.47
N LEU A 29 -26.06 -11.36 26.30
CA LEU A 29 -26.66 -10.75 27.48
C LEU A 29 -27.76 -9.73 27.09
N ALA A 30 -27.50 -8.92 26.07
CA ALA A 30 -28.47 -7.94 25.58
C ALA A 30 -29.72 -8.61 25.02
N ARG A 31 -29.57 -9.73 24.27
CA ARG A 31 -30.71 -10.53 23.79
C ARG A 31 -31.50 -11.18 24.93
N ALA A 32 -30.81 -11.69 25.95
CA ALA A 32 -31.47 -12.26 27.12
C ALA A 32 -32.23 -11.20 27.93
N ALA A 33 -31.81 -9.95 27.88
CA ALA A 33 -32.49 -8.79 28.46
C ALA A 33 -33.51 -8.14 27.49
N GLU A 34 -33.81 -8.78 26.36
CA GLU A 34 -34.75 -8.32 25.33
C GLU A 34 -34.43 -6.94 24.73
N LEU A 35 -33.15 -6.53 24.79
CA LEU A 35 -32.70 -5.29 24.17
C LEU A 35 -32.68 -5.40 22.63
N THR A 36 -32.96 -4.32 21.95
CA THR A 36 -32.94 -4.25 20.49
C THR A 36 -31.51 -4.42 19.95
N ILE A 37 -31.35 -5.38 19.06
CA ILE A 37 -30.12 -5.56 18.28
C ILE A 37 -30.35 -4.96 16.89
N GLY A 38 -29.44 -4.08 16.48
CA GLY A 38 -29.56 -3.40 15.21
C GLY A 38 -29.18 -4.26 13.99
N PRO A 39 -29.43 -3.75 12.77
CA PRO A 39 -29.21 -4.49 11.53
C PRO A 39 -27.75 -4.82 11.23
N ALA A 40 -26.77 -4.06 11.77
CA ALA A 40 -25.36 -4.41 11.65
C ALA A 40 -24.93 -5.48 12.68
N GLY A 41 -25.80 -5.83 13.65
CA GLY A 41 -25.60 -6.89 14.61
C GLY A 41 -25.10 -6.43 15.98
N GLY A 42 -24.97 -5.14 16.23
CA GLY A 42 -24.65 -4.55 17.53
C GLY A 42 -25.89 -4.22 18.36
N ILE A 43 -25.68 -3.89 19.64
CA ILE A 43 -26.74 -3.37 20.50
C ILE A 43 -27.13 -1.98 19.97
N ALA A 44 -28.39 -1.81 19.57
CA ALA A 44 -28.87 -0.53 19.07
C ALA A 44 -28.90 0.50 20.20
N VAL A 45 -28.30 1.65 19.98
CA VAL A 45 -28.33 2.77 20.92
C VAL A 45 -28.82 4.05 20.23
N ASN A 46 -29.42 4.93 21.02
CA ASN A 46 -29.76 6.29 20.57
C ASN A 46 -28.53 7.20 20.61
N ASP A 47 -28.69 8.47 20.26
CA ASP A 47 -27.62 9.46 20.24
C ASP A 47 -26.97 9.71 21.63
N TYR A 48 -27.64 9.32 22.72
CA TYR A 48 -27.15 9.43 24.09
C TYR A 48 -26.57 8.14 24.64
N LEU A 49 -26.40 7.11 23.79
CA LEU A 49 -25.88 5.78 24.12
C LEU A 49 -26.84 4.96 25.02
N GLN A 50 -28.13 5.31 25.08
CA GLN A 50 -29.17 4.49 25.73
C GLN A 50 -29.62 3.39 24.77
N THR A 51 -29.93 2.23 25.31
CA THR A 51 -30.50 1.10 24.59
C THR A 51 -32.03 1.26 24.39
N SER A 52 -32.74 0.21 24.00
CA SER A 52 -34.20 0.18 23.96
C SER A 52 -34.84 0.22 25.36
N ASP A 53 -34.11 -0.07 26.43
CA ASP A 53 -34.48 0.18 27.81
C ASP A 53 -33.81 1.49 28.28
N GLU A 54 -34.60 2.47 28.68
CA GLU A 54 -34.13 3.80 29.10
C GLU A 54 -33.19 3.78 30.32
N SER A 55 -33.22 2.71 31.10
CA SER A 55 -32.38 2.51 32.29
C SER A 55 -31.03 1.88 31.95
N ILE A 56 -30.85 1.43 30.70
CA ILE A 56 -29.65 0.69 30.27
C ILE A 56 -28.91 1.47 29.19
N TYR A 57 -27.64 1.66 29.42
CA TYR A 57 -26.68 2.21 28.43
C TYR A 57 -25.77 1.13 27.92
N ALA A 58 -25.31 1.27 26.65
CA ALA A 58 -24.32 0.38 26.06
C ALA A 58 -23.23 1.18 25.36
N ILE A 59 -22.00 0.69 25.43
CA ILE A 59 -20.80 1.34 24.84
C ILE A 59 -19.82 0.30 24.28
N GLY A 60 -18.80 0.77 23.59
CA GLY A 60 -17.67 -0.01 23.11
C GLY A 60 -18.01 -0.84 21.88
N ASP A 61 -17.32 -1.95 21.73
CA ASP A 61 -17.37 -2.81 20.53
C ASP A 61 -18.71 -3.53 20.34
N ALA A 62 -19.54 -3.55 21.39
CA ALA A 62 -20.85 -4.23 21.34
C ALA A 62 -21.96 -3.39 20.70
N ILE A 63 -21.80 -2.07 20.57
CA ILE A 63 -22.86 -1.18 20.11
C ILE A 63 -22.88 -0.98 18.61
N GLU A 64 -24.08 -0.70 18.10
CA GLU A 64 -24.34 -0.20 16.77
C GLU A 64 -24.79 1.26 16.85
N PHE A 65 -24.12 2.14 16.09
CA PHE A 65 -24.40 3.55 16.03
C PHE A 65 -24.49 4.04 14.58
N ARG A 66 -24.91 5.28 14.37
CA ARG A 66 -24.95 5.89 13.02
C ARG A 66 -23.56 6.36 12.59
N HIS A 67 -23.13 5.91 11.41
CA HIS A 67 -21.87 6.36 10.82
C HIS A 67 -21.96 7.83 10.39
N PRO A 68 -21.04 8.73 10.81
CA PRO A 68 -21.15 10.17 10.57
C PRO A 68 -21.27 10.59 9.10
N ILE A 69 -20.63 9.82 8.19
CA ILE A 69 -20.63 10.17 6.76
C ILE A 69 -21.86 9.59 6.03
N THR A 70 -22.26 8.36 6.34
CA THR A 70 -23.31 7.66 5.60
C THR A 70 -24.67 7.72 6.26
N GLY A 71 -24.73 8.05 7.56
CA GLY A 71 -25.95 7.98 8.39
C GLY A 71 -26.46 6.56 8.60
N LYS A 72 -25.79 5.53 8.06
CA LYS A 72 -26.21 4.13 8.15
C LYS A 72 -25.71 3.48 9.44
N PRO A 73 -26.34 2.39 9.89
CA PRO A 73 -25.88 1.57 11.02
C PRO A 73 -24.44 1.09 10.83
N TRP A 74 -23.63 1.20 11.87
CA TRP A 74 -22.21 0.95 11.83
C TRP A 74 -21.69 0.33 13.12
N LEU A 75 -20.65 -0.50 12.99
CA LEU A 75 -19.90 -1.09 14.10
C LEU A 75 -18.46 -0.57 14.04
N ASN A 76 -17.87 -0.30 15.20
CA ASN A 76 -16.48 0.15 15.27
C ASN A 76 -15.76 -0.44 16.49
N TYR A 77 -14.73 -1.22 16.24
CA TYR A 77 -13.99 -1.98 17.24
C TYR A 77 -12.69 -1.25 17.61
N LEU A 78 -12.80 -0.04 18.16
CA LEU A 78 -11.66 0.84 18.49
C LEU A 78 -11.74 1.38 19.92
N ALA A 79 -10.65 1.28 20.65
CA ALA A 79 -10.54 1.70 22.04
C ALA A 79 -10.75 3.21 22.25
N GLY A 80 -10.31 4.07 21.31
CA GLY A 80 -10.49 5.52 21.40
C GLY A 80 -11.96 5.96 21.45
N PRO A 81 -12.79 5.55 20.49
CA PRO A 81 -14.24 5.75 20.54
C PRO A 81 -14.89 5.17 21.81
N ALA A 82 -14.54 3.94 22.19
CA ALA A 82 -15.08 3.30 23.42
C ALA A 82 -14.82 4.12 24.68
N ASN A 83 -13.61 4.66 24.84
CA ASN A 83 -13.26 5.53 25.96
C ASN A 83 -14.08 6.85 25.97
N ARG A 84 -14.27 7.48 24.82
CA ARG A 84 -15.13 8.69 24.74
C ARG A 84 -16.57 8.36 25.08
N GLN A 85 -17.10 7.23 24.62
CA GLN A 85 -18.44 6.75 24.95
C GLN A 85 -18.60 6.54 26.45
N GLY A 86 -17.61 5.94 27.11
CA GLY A 86 -17.62 5.74 28.56
C GLY A 86 -17.74 7.05 29.34
N ARG A 87 -16.99 8.08 28.91
CA ARG A 87 -17.10 9.42 29.52
C ARG A 87 -18.48 10.04 29.30
N ILE A 88 -19.01 9.98 28.08
CA ILE A 88 -20.34 10.51 27.74
C ILE A 88 -21.42 9.82 28.57
N VAL A 89 -21.37 8.48 28.70
CA VAL A 89 -22.36 7.72 29.48
C VAL A 89 -22.27 8.07 30.96
N ALA A 90 -21.07 8.23 31.51
CA ALA A 90 -20.92 8.62 32.93
C ALA A 90 -21.67 9.91 33.25
N ASP A 91 -21.63 10.90 32.36
CA ASP A 91 -22.35 12.16 32.52
C ASP A 91 -23.85 11.99 32.23
N ASN A 92 -24.21 11.21 31.20
CA ASN A 92 -25.61 10.97 30.77
C ASN A 92 -26.44 10.22 31.82
N VAL A 93 -25.85 9.24 32.52
CA VAL A 93 -26.47 8.53 33.64
C VAL A 93 -26.87 9.50 34.78
N LEU A 94 -26.14 10.58 34.93
CA LEU A 94 -26.41 11.62 35.92
C LEU A 94 -27.35 12.74 35.39
N GLY A 95 -27.93 12.53 34.21
CA GLY A 95 -28.96 13.44 33.65
C GLY A 95 -28.41 14.44 32.62
N ALA A 96 -27.13 14.43 32.28
CA ALA A 96 -26.63 15.17 31.14
C ALA A 96 -27.23 14.61 29.85
N LYS A 97 -27.28 15.40 28.81
CA LYS A 97 -27.72 14.98 27.46
C LYS A 97 -26.64 15.27 26.44
N ILE A 98 -25.48 14.62 26.62
CA ILE A 98 -24.33 14.76 25.73
C ILE A 98 -24.46 13.76 24.59
N PRO A 99 -24.58 14.18 23.34
CA PRO A 99 -24.73 13.27 22.22
C PRO A 99 -23.38 12.63 21.84
N TYR A 100 -23.44 11.40 21.38
CA TYR A 100 -22.33 10.72 20.73
C TYR A 100 -22.41 10.92 19.21
N GLU A 101 -21.47 11.65 18.64
CA GLU A 101 -21.43 12.01 17.22
C GLU A 101 -20.98 10.86 16.30
N GLY A 102 -20.83 9.66 16.82
CA GLY A 102 -20.31 8.51 16.08
C GLY A 102 -18.77 8.51 15.93
N SER A 103 -18.31 7.62 15.10
CA SER A 103 -16.88 7.44 14.79
C SER A 103 -16.68 7.19 13.30
N ILE A 104 -15.64 7.81 12.73
CA ILE A 104 -15.23 7.63 11.33
C ILE A 104 -14.22 6.48 11.14
N GLY A 105 -13.84 5.78 12.21
CA GLY A 105 -12.99 4.60 12.14
C GLY A 105 -11.50 4.90 11.88
N THR A 106 -10.96 5.93 12.55
CA THR A 106 -9.52 6.23 12.43
C THR A 106 -8.70 5.17 13.14
N SER A 107 -7.81 4.50 12.41
CA SER A 107 -6.99 3.39 12.89
C SER A 107 -5.57 3.49 12.37
N ILE A 108 -4.62 2.98 13.17
CA ILE A 108 -3.21 2.95 12.83
C ILE A 108 -2.56 1.66 13.33
N ALA A 109 -1.59 1.18 12.58
CA ALA A 109 -0.87 -0.03 12.89
C ALA A 109 0.59 0.05 12.49
N LYS A 110 1.43 -0.59 13.27
CA LYS A 110 2.83 -0.83 12.92
C LYS A 110 3.00 -2.27 12.41
N VAL A 111 3.50 -2.41 11.19
CA VAL A 111 3.75 -3.69 10.54
C VAL A 111 5.25 -3.76 10.27
N PHE A 112 5.98 -4.48 11.11
CA PHE A 112 7.46 -4.40 11.19
C PHE A 112 7.90 -2.94 11.37
N ASP A 113 8.69 -2.40 10.44
CA ASP A 113 9.10 -0.99 10.48
C ASP A 113 8.13 -0.05 9.79
N MET A 114 7.15 -0.59 9.06
CA MET A 114 6.16 0.18 8.30
C MET A 114 4.97 0.53 9.17
N THR A 115 4.47 1.74 9.02
CA THR A 115 3.23 2.22 9.65
C THR A 115 2.12 2.33 8.59
N VAL A 116 0.95 1.78 8.90
CA VAL A 116 -0.24 1.83 8.06
C VAL A 116 -1.36 2.49 8.83
N ALA A 117 -2.03 3.46 8.23
CA ALA A 117 -3.14 4.15 8.87
C ALA A 117 -4.28 4.41 7.89
N SER A 118 -5.50 4.46 8.43
CA SER A 118 -6.70 4.78 7.65
C SER A 118 -7.71 5.55 8.47
N THR A 119 -8.52 6.37 7.80
CA THR A 119 -9.62 7.13 8.40
C THR A 119 -10.74 7.34 7.39
N GLY A 120 -11.99 7.40 7.85
CA GLY A 120 -13.15 7.60 7.01
C GLY A 120 -13.45 6.44 6.06
N LEU A 121 -13.98 6.72 4.90
CA LEU A 121 -14.47 5.72 3.95
C LEU A 121 -13.48 5.48 2.80
N PRO A 122 -12.90 4.28 2.68
CA PRO A 122 -12.11 3.89 1.52
C PRO A 122 -13.00 3.71 0.28
N GLY A 123 -12.39 3.82 -0.92
CA GLY A 123 -13.14 3.73 -2.18
C GLY A 123 -13.95 2.45 -2.36
N LYS A 124 -13.53 1.31 -1.76
CA LYS A 124 -14.32 0.06 -1.73
C LYS A 124 -15.67 0.28 -1.05
N ARG A 125 -15.64 0.94 0.11
CA ARG A 125 -16.86 1.21 0.88
C ARG A 125 -17.75 2.23 0.20
N LEU A 126 -17.16 3.31 -0.34
CA LEU A 126 -17.92 4.32 -1.10
C LEU A 126 -18.70 3.69 -2.27
N ARG A 127 -18.10 2.74 -2.99
CA ARG A 127 -18.80 2.01 -4.05
C ARG A 127 -19.93 1.12 -3.53
N GLN A 128 -19.75 0.45 -2.37
CA GLN A 128 -20.81 -0.34 -1.72
C GLN A 128 -21.97 0.51 -1.25
N GLU A 129 -21.68 1.75 -0.85
CA GLU A 129 -22.70 2.73 -0.41
C GLU A 129 -23.29 3.54 -1.57
N GLU A 130 -22.83 3.30 -2.82
CA GLU A 130 -23.24 4.03 -4.03
C GLU A 130 -22.95 5.53 -3.95
N ILE A 131 -21.91 5.91 -3.19
CA ILE A 131 -21.47 7.30 -3.07
C ILE A 131 -20.48 7.58 -4.21
N ASP A 132 -20.78 8.59 -5.02
CA ASP A 132 -19.91 9.04 -6.10
C ASP A 132 -18.69 9.76 -5.52
N TYR A 133 -17.50 9.40 -5.99
CA TYR A 133 -16.25 9.92 -5.45
C TYR A 133 -15.13 9.95 -6.50
N MET A 134 -14.14 10.77 -6.22
CA MET A 134 -12.82 10.70 -6.85
C MET A 134 -11.75 10.33 -5.82
N SER A 135 -10.60 9.94 -6.30
CA SER A 135 -9.45 9.69 -5.42
C SER A 135 -8.16 10.20 -6.04
N SER A 136 -7.20 10.53 -5.20
CA SER A 136 -5.83 10.79 -5.62
C SER A 136 -4.86 9.94 -4.80
N THR A 137 -3.75 9.57 -5.44
CA THR A 137 -2.65 8.86 -4.78
C THR A 137 -1.36 9.61 -5.04
N ILE A 138 -0.63 9.93 -3.98
CA ILE A 138 0.65 10.64 -4.04
C ILE A 138 1.71 9.87 -3.27
N HIS A 139 2.97 10.11 -3.59
CA HIS A 139 4.12 9.48 -2.94
C HIS A 139 5.15 10.53 -2.47
N PRO A 140 4.82 11.32 -1.44
CA PRO A 140 5.75 12.28 -0.85
C PRO A 140 6.80 11.61 0.04
N ALA A 141 7.79 12.39 0.47
CA ALA A 141 8.66 12.01 1.58
C ALA A 141 8.07 12.45 2.93
N SER A 142 8.52 11.83 4.02
CA SER A 142 8.11 12.15 5.39
C SER A 142 8.47 13.60 5.78
N HIS A 143 9.62 14.08 5.30
CA HIS A 143 10.13 15.43 5.49
C HIS A 143 10.96 15.88 4.29
N ALA A 144 11.64 17.01 4.40
CA ALA A 144 12.43 17.60 3.31
C ALA A 144 13.52 16.64 2.82
N GLY A 145 13.46 16.27 1.52
CA GLY A 145 14.31 15.22 0.95
C GLY A 145 15.83 15.55 0.91
N TYR A 146 16.21 16.81 1.15
CA TYR A 146 17.62 17.23 1.32
C TYR A 146 18.12 17.05 2.76
N TYR A 147 17.21 16.81 3.72
CA TYR A 147 17.57 16.52 5.10
C TYR A 147 17.74 15.00 5.27
N PRO A 148 18.71 14.53 6.07
CA PRO A 148 18.97 13.10 6.25
C PRO A 148 17.73 12.32 6.72
N ASP A 149 17.68 11.05 6.34
CA ASP A 149 16.68 10.08 6.79
C ASP A 149 15.22 10.33 6.33
N ALA A 150 15.04 11.12 5.26
CA ALA A 150 13.72 11.29 4.65
C ALA A 150 13.20 9.95 4.11
N MET A 151 12.03 9.51 4.62
CA MET A 151 11.42 8.22 4.32
C MET A 151 10.26 8.37 3.34
N PRO A 152 10.08 7.43 2.40
CA PRO A 152 8.96 7.48 1.47
C PRO A 152 7.63 7.22 2.19
N MET A 153 6.58 7.91 1.72
CA MET A 153 5.21 7.76 2.18
C MET A 153 4.29 7.60 0.97
N SER A 154 3.20 6.88 1.12
CA SER A 154 2.11 6.80 0.14
C SER A 154 0.84 7.29 0.80
N ILE A 155 0.19 8.28 0.21
CA ILE A 155 -1.07 8.84 0.69
C ILE A 155 -2.11 8.68 -0.40
N LYS A 156 -3.26 8.12 -0.03
CA LYS A 156 -4.44 8.08 -0.87
C LYS A 156 -5.59 8.75 -0.14
N ILE A 157 -6.27 9.68 -0.80
CA ILE A 157 -7.50 10.30 -0.31
C ILE A 157 -8.68 10.01 -1.24
N THR A 158 -9.88 9.99 -0.66
CA THR A 158 -11.16 9.89 -1.36
C THR A 158 -12.02 11.11 -1.04
N PHE A 159 -12.65 11.69 -2.04
CA PHE A 159 -13.40 12.95 -1.88
C PHE A 159 -14.54 13.06 -2.89
N ASP A 160 -15.52 13.89 -2.57
CA ASP A 160 -16.63 14.25 -3.47
C ASP A 160 -16.10 15.00 -4.69
N LYS A 161 -16.54 14.59 -5.89
CA LYS A 161 -16.06 15.16 -7.14
C LYS A 161 -16.55 16.58 -7.41
N LYS A 162 -17.63 17.03 -6.74
CA LYS A 162 -18.22 18.34 -6.97
C LYS A 162 -17.84 19.34 -5.89
N THR A 163 -17.99 18.94 -4.64
CA THR A 163 -17.78 19.80 -3.47
C THR A 163 -16.36 19.71 -2.92
N GLY A 164 -15.65 18.63 -3.22
CA GLY A 164 -14.36 18.33 -2.62
C GLY A 164 -14.45 17.84 -1.17
N ARG A 165 -15.65 17.56 -0.62
CA ARG A 165 -15.82 16.99 0.72
C ARG A 165 -14.93 15.77 0.89
N LEU A 166 -14.11 15.74 1.93
CA LEU A 166 -13.20 14.63 2.19
C LEU A 166 -13.97 13.46 2.80
N TYR A 167 -13.87 12.29 2.18
CA TYR A 167 -14.55 11.09 2.65
C TYR A 167 -13.62 10.13 3.40
N GLY A 168 -12.35 10.04 3.01
CA GLY A 168 -11.42 9.13 3.63
C GLY A 168 -9.97 9.36 3.24
N GLY A 169 -9.08 8.76 4.02
CA GLY A 169 -7.64 8.78 3.78
C GLY A 169 -6.97 7.48 4.20
N GLN A 170 -5.94 7.11 3.49
CA GLN A 170 -5.07 5.97 3.80
C GLN A 170 -3.62 6.41 3.63
N ILE A 171 -2.78 6.08 4.60
CA ILE A 171 -1.35 6.42 4.59
C ILE A 171 -0.54 5.19 4.91
N VAL A 172 0.51 4.97 4.13
CA VAL A 172 1.52 3.93 4.37
C VAL A 172 2.89 4.57 4.29
N GLY A 173 3.73 4.34 5.28
CA GLY A 173 5.07 4.91 5.35
C GLY A 173 5.84 4.42 6.57
N TYR A 174 7.03 4.97 6.76
CA TYR A 174 7.90 4.60 7.88
C TYR A 174 7.93 5.66 8.97
N ASP A 175 7.69 6.93 8.61
CA ASP A 175 7.77 8.07 9.51
C ASP A 175 6.69 9.10 9.20
N GLY A 176 6.14 9.77 10.23
CA GLY A 176 5.17 10.85 10.12
C GLY A 176 3.79 10.46 9.58
N VAL A 177 3.44 9.17 9.61
CA VAL A 177 2.12 8.65 9.20
C VAL A 177 1.04 9.04 10.23
N ASP A 178 1.37 8.92 11.52
CA ASP A 178 0.50 9.22 12.67
C ASP A 178 0.01 10.66 12.64
N LYS A 179 0.92 11.62 12.53
CA LYS A 179 0.59 13.04 12.42
C LYS A 179 -0.42 13.32 11.30
N ARG A 180 -0.17 12.76 10.10
CA ARG A 180 -0.96 13.09 8.91
C ARG A 180 -2.30 12.38 8.85
N ILE A 181 -2.41 11.18 9.40
CA ILE A 181 -3.72 10.53 9.47
C ILE A 181 -4.65 11.26 10.45
N ASP A 182 -4.11 11.81 11.53
CA ASP A 182 -4.89 12.61 12.50
C ASP A 182 -5.37 13.93 11.88
N GLU A 183 -4.53 14.60 11.06
CA GLU A 183 -4.93 15.79 10.30
C GLU A 183 -6.09 15.46 9.33
N LEU A 184 -5.99 14.35 8.57
CA LEU A 184 -7.08 13.90 7.69
C LEU A 184 -8.35 13.57 8.49
N ALA A 185 -8.22 12.88 9.61
CA ALA A 185 -9.34 12.52 10.46
C ALA A 185 -10.06 13.75 11.02
N LEU A 186 -9.29 14.76 11.42
CA LEU A 186 -9.85 16.03 11.92
C LEU A 186 -10.68 16.73 10.83
N VAL A 187 -10.13 16.84 9.62
CA VAL A 187 -10.84 17.47 8.49
C VAL A 187 -12.10 16.68 8.14
N ILE A 188 -12.04 15.34 8.06
CA ILE A 188 -13.22 14.50 7.79
C ILE A 188 -14.28 14.67 8.87
N LYS A 189 -13.88 14.68 10.15
CA LYS A 189 -14.81 14.81 11.28
C LYS A 189 -15.57 16.13 11.28
N HIS A 190 -14.94 17.21 10.83
CA HIS A 190 -15.55 18.52 10.68
C HIS A 190 -16.22 18.74 9.32
N GLU A 191 -16.49 17.66 8.58
CA GLU A 191 -17.12 17.72 7.25
C GLU A 191 -16.36 18.59 6.24
N GLY A 192 -15.05 18.75 6.48
CA GLY A 192 -14.17 19.57 5.68
C GLY A 192 -13.90 18.97 4.29
N THR A 193 -13.21 19.75 3.50
CA THR A 193 -12.96 19.53 2.07
C THR A 193 -11.49 19.38 1.77
N ILE A 194 -11.16 19.03 0.55
CA ILE A 194 -9.77 19.03 0.06
C ILE A 194 -9.14 20.43 0.13
N TYR A 195 -9.94 21.49 0.08
CA TYR A 195 -9.48 22.88 0.23
C TYR A 195 -9.04 23.20 1.65
N ASP A 196 -9.61 22.52 2.65
CA ASP A 196 -9.20 22.67 4.04
C ASP A 196 -7.85 21.99 4.28
N LEU A 197 -7.55 20.86 3.60
CA LEU A 197 -6.22 20.24 3.62
C LEU A 197 -5.12 21.21 3.17
N MET A 198 -5.43 22.07 2.20
CA MET A 198 -4.48 23.05 1.66
C MET A 198 -4.20 24.21 2.62
N LYS A 199 -5.07 24.40 3.61
CA LYS A 199 -5.02 25.51 4.59
C LYS A 199 -4.52 25.08 5.96
N VAL A 200 -4.31 23.78 6.17
CA VAL A 200 -3.74 23.31 7.45
C VAL A 200 -2.36 23.95 7.62
N GLU A 201 -2.18 24.63 8.75
CA GLU A 201 -0.89 25.22 9.11
C GLU A 201 -0.06 24.21 9.89
N GLN A 202 0.73 23.41 9.15
CA GLN A 202 1.60 22.41 9.76
C GLN A 202 2.87 23.07 10.32
N ALA A 203 3.32 22.57 11.46
CA ALA A 203 4.64 22.92 11.99
C ALA A 203 5.73 22.44 11.02
N TYR A 204 6.56 23.35 10.56
CA TYR A 204 7.62 23.08 9.60
C TYR A 204 9.02 23.39 10.15
N ALA A 205 9.87 22.40 10.05
CA ALA A 205 11.32 22.51 9.93
C ALA A 205 11.81 21.30 9.14
N PRO A 206 12.97 21.34 8.48
CA PRO A 206 13.45 20.25 7.58
C PRO A 206 13.38 18.84 8.17
N PRO A 207 13.67 18.61 9.47
CA PRO A 207 13.59 17.26 10.05
C PRO A 207 12.16 16.73 10.26
N PHE A 208 11.13 17.58 10.25
CA PHE A 208 9.76 17.22 10.64
C PHE A 208 8.78 17.19 9.47
N SER A 209 9.02 17.98 8.43
CA SER A 209 8.16 18.05 7.26
C SER A 209 8.90 18.61 6.05
N SER A 210 8.20 18.79 4.95
CA SER A 210 8.61 19.64 3.83
C SER A 210 7.75 20.90 3.81
N ALA A 211 8.23 21.98 3.18
CA ALA A 211 7.49 23.24 3.09
C ALA A 211 6.11 23.08 2.43
N LYS A 212 5.95 22.06 1.56
CA LYS A 212 4.66 21.54 1.11
C LYS A 212 4.42 20.22 1.86
N ASP A 213 3.74 20.27 3.00
CA ASP A 213 3.44 19.07 3.76
C ASP A 213 2.66 18.06 2.88
N PRO A 214 2.88 16.76 3.04
CA PRO A 214 2.15 15.71 2.36
C PRO A 214 0.63 15.84 2.37
N VAL A 215 0.02 16.34 3.44
CA VAL A 215 -1.43 16.57 3.52
C VAL A 215 -1.86 17.72 2.62
N ALA A 216 -1.14 18.85 2.65
CA ALA A 216 -1.40 19.97 1.76
C ALA A 216 -1.20 19.56 0.28
N LEU A 217 -0.15 18.78 -0.01
CA LEU A 217 0.10 18.25 -1.35
C LEU A 217 -1.05 17.36 -1.84
N ALA A 218 -1.63 16.52 -0.96
CA ALA A 218 -2.80 15.72 -1.32
C ALA A 218 -4.00 16.60 -1.70
N GLY A 219 -4.21 17.71 -0.98
CA GLY A 219 -5.21 18.73 -1.29
C GLY A 219 -4.98 19.38 -2.66
N TYR A 220 -3.75 19.83 -2.97
CA TYR A 220 -3.41 20.44 -4.26
C TYR A 220 -3.67 19.50 -5.45
N VAL A 221 -3.27 18.23 -5.32
CA VAL A 221 -3.51 17.24 -6.38
C VAL A 221 -5.00 16.96 -6.56
N ALA A 222 -5.78 16.93 -5.48
CA ALA A 222 -7.23 16.77 -5.55
C ALA A 222 -7.92 17.99 -6.18
N GLU A 223 -7.47 19.22 -5.87
CA GLU A 223 -7.95 20.43 -6.51
C GLU A 223 -7.71 20.41 -8.02
N ASP A 224 -6.51 20.03 -8.47
CA ASP A 224 -6.20 19.90 -9.89
C ASP A 224 -7.12 18.91 -10.60
N ILE A 225 -7.56 17.86 -9.92
CA ILE A 225 -8.54 16.89 -10.43
C ILE A 225 -9.92 17.53 -10.56
N ILE A 226 -10.42 18.18 -9.50
CA ILE A 226 -11.76 18.79 -9.48
C ILE A 226 -11.85 19.92 -10.52
N THR A 227 -10.81 20.74 -10.63
CA THR A 227 -10.76 21.88 -11.56
C THR A 227 -10.45 21.51 -13.02
N GLY A 228 -10.26 20.22 -13.31
CA GLY A 228 -9.93 19.73 -14.65
C GLY A 228 -8.49 20.01 -15.10
N LYS A 229 -7.63 20.54 -14.22
CA LYS A 229 -6.21 20.73 -14.50
C LYS A 229 -5.45 19.40 -14.55
N ASN A 230 -6.06 18.31 -14.06
CA ASN A 230 -5.57 16.94 -14.16
C ASN A 230 -6.75 16.00 -14.40
N ASN A 231 -6.67 15.15 -15.43
CA ASN A 231 -7.64 14.09 -15.68
C ASN A 231 -7.00 12.73 -15.34
N PRO A 232 -7.27 12.17 -14.14
CA PRO A 232 -6.60 10.96 -13.73
C PRO A 232 -7.17 9.72 -14.43
N VAL A 233 -6.30 8.75 -14.70
CA VAL A 233 -6.66 7.35 -14.94
C VAL A 233 -6.16 6.53 -13.76
N TYR A 234 -6.97 5.57 -13.31
CA TYR A 234 -6.60 4.70 -12.20
C TYR A 234 -6.02 3.39 -12.73
N TRP A 235 -5.16 2.73 -11.94
CA TRP A 235 -4.46 1.53 -12.35
C TRP A 235 -5.39 0.40 -12.82
N ARG A 236 -6.55 0.21 -12.18
CA ARG A 236 -7.56 -0.79 -12.59
C ARG A 236 -8.10 -0.49 -13.98
N GLU A 237 -8.53 0.74 -14.19
CA GLU A 237 -9.04 1.20 -15.46
C GLU A 237 -7.97 1.07 -16.56
N LEU A 238 -6.75 1.54 -16.31
CA LEU A 238 -5.66 1.46 -17.29
C LEU A 238 -5.29 0.02 -17.64
N ARG A 239 -5.32 -0.89 -16.67
CA ARG A 239 -5.09 -2.32 -16.88
C ARG A 239 -6.10 -2.91 -17.86
N ASP A 240 -7.37 -2.58 -17.68
CA ASP A 240 -8.49 -3.21 -18.38
C ASP A 240 -8.74 -2.62 -19.78
N ILE A 241 -8.08 -1.51 -20.16
CA ILE A 241 -8.15 -0.93 -21.49
C ILE A 241 -7.29 -1.75 -22.46
N GLU A 242 -7.86 -2.12 -23.62
CA GLU A 242 -7.16 -2.82 -24.70
C GLU A 242 -5.99 -1.99 -25.26
N MET A 243 -4.87 -2.65 -25.60
CA MET A 243 -3.65 -1.98 -26.09
C MET A 243 -3.86 -1.14 -27.35
N GLU A 244 -4.78 -1.57 -28.21
CA GLU A 244 -5.11 -0.88 -29.46
C GLU A 244 -5.74 0.50 -29.22
N ASN A 245 -6.44 0.66 -28.10
CA ASN A 245 -7.21 1.85 -27.73
C ASN A 245 -6.41 2.82 -26.86
N LYS A 246 -5.15 2.53 -26.54
CA LYS A 246 -4.32 3.36 -25.67
C LYS A 246 -2.94 3.64 -26.27
N PHE A 247 -2.44 4.83 -25.98
CA PHE A 247 -1.05 5.20 -26.20
C PHE A 247 -0.40 5.49 -24.84
N LEU A 248 0.54 4.65 -24.43
CA LEU A 248 1.21 4.77 -23.14
C LEU A 248 2.46 5.64 -23.31
N LEU A 249 2.48 6.81 -22.68
CA LEU A 249 3.59 7.76 -22.75
C LEU A 249 4.35 7.79 -21.41
N ASP A 250 5.52 7.19 -21.40
CA ASP A 250 6.45 7.24 -20.27
C ASP A 250 7.36 8.46 -20.39
N VAL A 251 7.18 9.42 -19.49
CA VAL A 251 7.94 10.68 -19.50
C VAL A 251 9.13 10.69 -18.54
N ARG A 252 9.59 9.51 -18.14
CA ARG A 252 10.82 9.34 -17.37
C ARG A 252 12.05 9.47 -18.27
N THR A 253 13.24 9.55 -17.64
CA THR A 253 14.49 9.52 -18.40
C THR A 253 14.70 8.19 -19.14
N PRO A 254 15.52 8.13 -20.20
CA PRO A 254 15.85 6.88 -20.87
C PRO A 254 16.44 5.82 -19.93
N ASP A 255 17.25 6.23 -18.96
CA ASP A 255 17.82 5.34 -17.96
C ASP A 255 16.72 4.72 -17.07
N GLU A 256 15.78 5.52 -16.59
CA GLU A 256 14.64 5.02 -15.83
C GLU A 256 13.76 4.07 -16.66
N PHE A 257 13.57 4.37 -17.95
CA PHE A 257 12.80 3.54 -18.88
C PHE A 257 13.49 2.18 -19.10
N SER A 258 14.82 2.18 -19.23
CA SER A 258 15.62 0.96 -19.42
C SER A 258 15.53 -0.04 -18.26
N LEU A 259 15.19 0.44 -17.04
CA LEU A 259 14.92 -0.37 -15.86
C LEU A 259 13.52 -1.02 -15.87
N GLY A 260 12.80 -0.87 -16.97
CA GLY A 260 11.47 -1.42 -17.20
C GLY A 260 10.38 -0.35 -17.16
N SER A 261 9.33 -0.59 -17.95
CA SER A 261 8.16 0.27 -18.09
C SER A 261 6.89 -0.57 -18.23
N LEU A 262 5.77 0.07 -18.56
CA LEU A 262 4.56 -0.63 -18.95
C LEU A 262 4.75 -1.24 -20.36
N PRO A 263 4.27 -2.46 -20.60
CA PRO A 263 4.36 -3.07 -21.93
C PRO A 263 3.77 -2.17 -23.01
N GLY A 264 4.51 -1.98 -24.10
CA GLY A 264 4.08 -1.13 -25.22
C GLY A 264 4.16 0.38 -24.98
N ALA A 265 4.76 0.82 -23.87
CA ALA A 265 4.97 2.24 -23.62
C ALA A 265 6.06 2.83 -24.53
N VAL A 266 5.83 4.06 -25.00
CA VAL A 266 6.80 4.89 -25.72
C VAL A 266 7.45 5.84 -24.73
N ASN A 267 8.78 5.97 -24.79
CA ASN A 267 9.52 6.88 -23.93
C ASN A 267 9.80 8.20 -24.67
N ILE A 268 9.27 9.27 -24.13
CA ILE A 268 9.66 10.64 -24.46
C ILE A 268 9.89 11.38 -23.15
N PRO A 269 11.14 11.64 -22.77
CA PRO A 269 11.45 12.38 -21.56
C PRO A 269 10.71 13.71 -21.46
N LEU A 270 10.27 14.08 -20.25
CA LEU A 270 9.49 15.30 -20.04
C LEU A 270 10.17 16.55 -20.63
N ASP A 271 11.50 16.63 -20.51
CA ASP A 271 12.27 17.78 -20.96
C ASP A 271 12.32 17.89 -22.50
N GLU A 272 12.20 16.75 -23.21
CA GLU A 272 12.15 16.68 -24.67
C GLU A 272 10.73 16.77 -25.24
N LEU A 273 9.70 16.64 -24.39
CA LEU A 273 8.33 16.44 -24.83
C LEU A 273 7.81 17.58 -25.73
N ARG A 274 8.17 18.83 -25.44
CA ARG A 274 7.71 19.99 -26.22
C ARG A 274 8.26 19.99 -27.65
N ASP A 275 9.45 19.48 -27.85
CA ASP A 275 10.10 19.45 -29.16
C ASP A 275 9.65 18.22 -29.98
N ARG A 276 9.04 17.23 -29.33
CA ARG A 276 8.65 15.94 -29.90
C ARG A 276 7.13 15.71 -29.96
N LEU A 277 6.32 16.77 -29.84
CA LEU A 277 4.86 16.69 -29.91
C LEU A 277 4.34 16.12 -31.22
N ALA A 278 5.06 16.31 -32.33
CA ALA A 278 4.70 15.79 -33.63
C ALA A 278 4.73 14.25 -33.74
N GLU A 279 5.43 13.58 -32.82
CA GLU A 279 5.50 12.11 -32.77
C GLU A 279 4.26 11.47 -32.13
N LEU A 280 3.41 12.28 -31.48
CA LEU A 280 2.29 11.78 -30.70
C LEU A 280 1.00 11.67 -31.54
N PRO A 281 0.22 10.57 -31.38
CA PRO A 281 -1.05 10.41 -32.06
C PRO A 281 -2.10 11.40 -31.52
N LYS A 282 -2.83 12.06 -32.41
CA LYS A 282 -3.96 12.94 -32.04
C LYS A 282 -5.31 12.22 -31.97
N ASP A 283 -5.38 11.06 -32.58
CA ASP A 283 -6.60 10.23 -32.67
C ASP A 283 -6.79 9.28 -31.49
N LYS A 284 -5.71 8.90 -30.81
CA LYS A 284 -5.73 7.96 -29.67
C LYS A 284 -5.76 8.67 -28.32
N MET A 285 -6.28 7.96 -27.29
CA MET A 285 -6.16 8.40 -25.91
C MET A 285 -4.72 8.20 -25.42
N ILE A 286 -4.07 9.28 -24.99
CA ILE A 286 -2.71 9.28 -24.45
C ILE A 286 -2.78 9.17 -22.94
N TYR A 287 -2.11 8.19 -22.38
CA TYR A 287 -1.96 7.98 -20.94
C TYR A 287 -0.54 8.32 -20.52
N THR A 288 -0.36 9.50 -19.92
CA THR A 288 0.93 9.96 -19.43
C THR A 288 1.25 9.34 -18.09
N PHE A 289 2.49 8.94 -17.85
CA PHE A 289 2.94 8.47 -16.56
C PHE A 289 4.45 8.69 -16.34
N CYS A 290 4.81 8.71 -15.07
CA CYS A 290 6.20 8.68 -14.62
C CYS A 290 6.32 7.75 -13.40
N ALA A 291 7.39 7.84 -12.62
CA ALA A 291 7.57 7.00 -11.44
C ALA A 291 6.43 7.15 -10.40
N VAL A 292 6.05 8.37 -10.03
CA VAL A 292 5.14 8.68 -8.90
C VAL A 292 3.98 9.61 -9.24
N GLY A 293 3.84 10.08 -10.52
CA GLY A 293 2.71 10.87 -11.00
C GLY A 293 3.01 12.33 -11.35
N LEU A 294 3.99 13.00 -10.73
CA LEU A 294 4.25 14.44 -10.94
C LEU A 294 4.67 14.78 -12.38
N ARG A 295 5.70 14.12 -12.93
CA ARG A 295 6.13 14.37 -14.31
C ARG A 295 5.04 13.98 -15.33
N GLY A 296 4.24 12.94 -15.02
CA GLY A 296 3.06 12.57 -15.80
C GLY A 296 2.02 13.68 -15.83
N TYR A 297 1.75 14.32 -14.68
CA TYR A 297 0.88 15.50 -14.61
C TYR A 297 1.44 16.69 -15.42
N LEU A 298 2.73 16.98 -15.32
CA LEU A 298 3.35 18.04 -16.12
C LEU A 298 3.24 17.75 -17.62
N ALA A 299 3.44 16.50 -18.02
CA ALA A 299 3.23 16.07 -19.40
C ALA A 299 1.76 16.25 -19.85
N TYR A 300 0.80 15.84 -19.01
CA TYR A 300 -0.62 16.10 -19.24
C TYR A 300 -0.88 17.58 -19.50
N ARG A 301 -0.31 18.48 -18.66
CA ARG A 301 -0.45 19.94 -18.83
C ARG A 301 0.17 20.45 -20.13
N ILE A 302 1.37 19.97 -20.48
CA ILE A 302 2.03 20.32 -21.75
C ILE A 302 1.13 19.92 -22.93
N LEU A 303 0.67 18.68 -22.97
CA LEU A 303 -0.13 18.15 -24.07
C LEU A 303 -1.45 18.90 -24.23
N THR A 304 -2.19 19.10 -23.14
CA THR A 304 -3.48 19.81 -23.19
C THR A 304 -3.33 21.26 -23.63
N GLN A 305 -2.26 21.94 -23.23
CA GLN A 305 -1.96 23.31 -23.68
C GLN A 305 -1.53 23.40 -25.14
N HIS A 306 -1.12 22.28 -25.76
CA HIS A 306 -0.78 22.18 -27.18
C HIS A 306 -1.90 21.52 -28.04
N GLY A 307 -3.13 21.49 -27.51
CA GLY A 307 -4.32 21.07 -28.26
C GLY A 307 -4.51 19.54 -28.32
N PHE A 308 -3.96 18.77 -27.41
CA PHE A 308 -4.30 17.35 -27.26
C PHE A 308 -5.48 17.20 -26.29
N ASP A 309 -6.65 16.86 -26.80
CA ASP A 309 -7.89 16.72 -26.02
C ASP A 309 -8.02 15.35 -25.35
N LYS A 310 -7.35 14.34 -25.90
CA LYS A 310 -7.44 12.94 -25.44
C LYS A 310 -6.22 12.59 -24.59
N VAL A 311 -6.12 13.15 -23.39
CA VAL A 311 -4.99 12.90 -22.48
C VAL A 311 -5.49 12.58 -21.08
N ARG A 312 -4.86 11.61 -20.41
CA ARG A 312 -5.09 11.29 -19.01
C ARG A 312 -3.77 10.95 -18.32
N ASN A 313 -3.66 11.25 -17.03
CA ASN A 313 -2.46 11.00 -16.22
C ASN A 313 -2.67 9.84 -15.27
N LEU A 314 -1.75 8.88 -15.20
CA LEU A 314 -1.81 7.74 -14.28
C LEU A 314 -1.62 8.20 -12.83
N SER A 315 -2.68 8.09 -12.04
CA SER A 315 -2.69 8.46 -10.62
C SER A 315 -1.68 7.60 -9.83
N GLY A 316 -0.75 8.27 -9.12
CA GLY A 316 0.31 7.62 -8.36
C GLY A 316 1.40 6.97 -9.23
N GLY A 317 1.35 7.13 -10.55
CA GLY A 317 2.37 6.70 -11.50
C GLY A 317 2.66 5.20 -11.51
N LEU A 318 3.82 4.85 -12.07
CA LEU A 318 4.27 3.46 -12.22
C LEU A 318 4.41 2.73 -10.88
N LYS A 319 4.79 3.44 -9.81
CA LYS A 319 4.91 2.87 -8.46
C LYS A 319 3.58 2.28 -7.98
N THR A 320 2.49 3.05 -8.08
CA THR A 320 1.14 2.56 -7.71
C THR A 320 0.69 1.43 -8.64
N TYR A 321 0.89 1.57 -9.95
CA TYR A 321 0.49 0.56 -10.91
C TYR A 321 1.20 -0.78 -10.64
N ARG A 322 2.52 -0.78 -10.50
CA ARG A 322 3.31 -1.98 -10.21
C ARG A 322 2.91 -2.62 -8.88
N ALA A 323 2.79 -1.83 -7.83
CA ALA A 323 2.38 -2.34 -6.52
C ALA A 323 1.02 -3.07 -6.57
N ALA A 324 0.10 -2.58 -7.42
CA ALA A 324 -1.23 -3.14 -7.55
C ALA A 324 -1.35 -4.31 -8.55
N THR A 325 -0.42 -4.45 -9.49
CA THR A 325 -0.53 -5.41 -10.60
C THR A 325 0.61 -6.45 -10.63
N THR A 326 1.70 -6.25 -9.88
CA THR A 326 2.78 -7.24 -9.83
C THR A 326 2.27 -8.54 -9.22
N PRO A 327 2.47 -9.68 -9.88
CA PRO A 327 2.12 -10.98 -9.33
C PRO A 327 2.81 -11.23 -8.00
N ILE A 328 2.09 -11.77 -7.03
CA ILE A 328 2.67 -12.29 -5.80
C ILE A 328 2.98 -13.75 -6.04
N ILE A 329 4.23 -14.06 -6.37
CA ILE A 329 4.69 -15.45 -6.54
C ILE A 329 5.13 -15.95 -5.18
N ILE A 330 4.43 -16.94 -4.66
CA ILE A 330 4.82 -17.67 -3.45
C ILE A 330 5.55 -18.94 -3.91
N ARG A 331 6.79 -19.11 -3.47
CA ARG A 331 7.54 -20.34 -3.68
C ARG A 331 7.30 -21.28 -2.51
N GLU A 332 6.78 -22.47 -2.80
CA GLU A 332 6.67 -23.55 -1.83
C GLU A 332 8.06 -24.18 -1.56
N GLU A 333 8.23 -24.83 -0.41
CA GLU A 333 9.49 -25.51 -0.05
C GLU A 333 9.89 -26.65 -1.02
N ASN A 334 8.92 -27.17 -1.78
CA ASN A 334 9.11 -28.19 -2.82
C ASN A 334 9.55 -27.60 -4.17
N GLY A 335 9.76 -26.28 -4.27
CA GLY A 335 10.17 -25.58 -5.47
C GLY A 335 9.03 -25.20 -6.43
N ASN A 336 7.79 -25.56 -6.13
CA ASN A 336 6.64 -25.14 -6.91
C ASN A 336 6.37 -23.63 -6.69
N GLU A 337 6.09 -22.92 -7.78
CA GLU A 337 5.65 -21.54 -7.75
C GLU A 337 4.10 -21.49 -7.81
N ILE A 338 3.49 -20.86 -6.81
CA ILE A 338 2.06 -20.56 -6.83
C ILE A 338 1.94 -19.08 -7.22
N ASP A 339 1.36 -18.83 -8.39
CA ASP A 339 0.98 -17.48 -8.81
C ASP A 339 -0.35 -17.10 -8.14
N GLU A 340 -0.28 -16.30 -7.09
CA GLU A 340 -1.43 -15.72 -6.41
C GLU A 340 -1.78 -14.33 -6.93
N SER A 341 -1.51 -14.06 -8.21
CA SER A 341 -1.89 -12.79 -8.83
C SER A 341 -3.36 -12.47 -8.65
N PRO A 342 -3.69 -11.25 -8.25
CA PRO A 342 -5.08 -10.79 -8.18
C PRO A 342 -5.81 -10.84 -9.52
N ILE A 343 -5.09 -10.89 -10.62
CA ILE A 343 -5.59 -10.80 -12.00
C ILE A 343 -6.21 -12.12 -12.47
N GLN A 344 -5.75 -13.28 -11.99
CA GLN A 344 -6.25 -14.58 -12.48
C GLN A 344 -7.60 -15.00 -11.86
N LYS A 345 -8.05 -14.40 -10.77
CA LYS A 345 -9.30 -14.82 -10.08
C LYS A 345 -10.58 -14.30 -10.73
N GLU A 346 -10.51 -13.32 -11.62
CA GLU A 346 -11.69 -12.84 -12.37
C GLU A 346 -11.95 -13.62 -13.66
N THR A 347 -10.97 -14.42 -14.16
CA THR A 347 -11.06 -15.15 -15.45
C THR A 347 -11.06 -16.67 -15.35
N ALA A 348 -10.93 -17.25 -14.15
CA ALA A 348 -10.89 -18.70 -13.96
C ALA A 348 -12.28 -19.33 -13.84
N SER A 349 -13.13 -19.13 -14.86
CA SER A 349 -14.09 -20.14 -15.29
C SER A 349 -13.72 -20.55 -16.71
N GLN A 350 -13.10 -21.71 -16.82
CA GLN A 350 -12.72 -22.51 -18.00
C GLN A 350 -11.23 -22.52 -18.36
N THR A 351 -10.74 -23.70 -18.21
CA THR A 351 -9.88 -24.57 -19.03
C THR A 351 -8.55 -25.02 -18.43
N SER A 352 -8.48 -26.32 -18.40
CA SER A 352 -7.48 -27.35 -18.20
C SER A 352 -6.02 -27.09 -18.58
N GLN A 353 -5.16 -27.77 -17.79
CA GLN A 353 -3.69 -27.96 -17.86
C GLN A 353 -3.15 -28.46 -19.22
N PRO A 354 -1.82 -28.33 -19.45
CA PRO A 354 -0.99 -29.52 -19.29
C PRO A 354 0.40 -29.33 -18.65
N ASN A 355 0.86 -30.43 -18.10
CA ASN A 355 2.16 -30.76 -17.52
C ASN A 355 3.39 -30.44 -18.38
N VAL A 356 4.51 -30.03 -17.74
CA VAL A 356 5.86 -30.36 -18.22
C VAL A 356 6.83 -30.71 -17.08
N SER A 357 7.59 -31.71 -17.32
CA SER A 357 8.50 -32.56 -16.59
C SER A 357 9.78 -31.91 -16.06
N THR A 358 10.22 -32.42 -14.94
CA THR A 358 11.48 -32.16 -14.22
C THR A 358 12.67 -32.95 -14.76
N ALA A 359 13.89 -32.41 -14.66
CA ALA A 359 15.11 -33.16 -14.46
C ALA A 359 16.16 -32.39 -13.63
N PRO A 360 16.94 -33.05 -12.79
CA PRO A 360 17.80 -32.44 -11.77
C PRO A 360 19.25 -32.28 -12.22
N VAL A 361 19.97 -31.29 -11.72
CA VAL A 361 21.45 -31.25 -11.83
C VAL A 361 22.08 -30.85 -10.48
N THR A 362 23.09 -31.61 -10.17
CA THR A 362 23.87 -31.74 -8.94
C THR A 362 24.84 -30.61 -8.65
N ALA A 363 25.20 -30.48 -7.36
CA ALA A 363 26.10 -29.54 -6.73
C ALA A 363 27.60 -29.75 -6.98
N ALA A 364 28.39 -28.68 -6.83
CA ALA A 364 29.77 -28.64 -6.29
C ALA A 364 30.15 -27.18 -5.98
N ALA A 365 30.53 -26.83 -4.85
CA ALA A 365 31.66 -26.86 -3.94
C ALA A 365 32.64 -25.66 -4.13
N ASP A 366 32.85 -24.94 -3.03
CA ASP A 366 34.01 -24.22 -2.53
C ASP A 366 34.89 -23.34 -3.44
N ALA A 367 35.01 -22.04 -3.03
CA ALA A 367 36.31 -21.35 -3.12
C ALA A 367 36.40 -20.12 -2.17
N SER A 368 37.35 -20.18 -1.33
CA SER A 368 38.18 -19.21 -0.56
C SER A 368 37.95 -17.71 -0.73
N ALA A 369 37.87 -17.03 0.42
CA ALA A 369 37.84 -15.60 0.60
C ALA A 369 39.19 -14.93 0.27
N THR A 370 39.20 -14.09 -0.75
CA THR A 370 40.14 -12.97 -0.90
C THR A 370 39.39 -11.68 -0.59
N SER A 371 39.99 -10.79 0.20
CA SER A 371 39.42 -9.50 0.62
C SER A 371 39.14 -8.61 -0.60
N ALA A 372 37.94 -8.65 -1.10
CA ALA A 372 37.50 -7.82 -2.22
C ALA A 372 37.28 -6.37 -1.74
N LYS A 373 37.74 -5.40 -2.52
CA LYS A 373 37.47 -3.97 -2.27
C LYS A 373 35.98 -3.71 -2.29
N THR A 374 35.45 -3.12 -1.21
CA THR A 374 34.04 -2.76 -1.09
C THR A 374 33.88 -1.24 -1.14
N VAL A 375 33.08 -0.75 -2.09
CA VAL A 375 32.71 0.66 -2.22
C VAL A 375 31.37 0.89 -1.52
N ARG A 376 31.33 1.87 -0.60
CA ARG A 376 30.11 2.23 0.13
C ARG A 376 29.38 3.38 -0.54
N VAL A 377 28.08 3.24 -0.71
CA VAL A 377 27.20 4.20 -1.39
C VAL A 377 25.98 4.49 -0.53
N ASP A 378 25.79 5.73 -0.15
CA ASP A 378 24.58 6.18 0.51
C ASP A 378 23.56 6.64 -0.54
N ALA A 379 22.42 5.96 -0.62
CA ALA A 379 21.27 6.26 -1.47
C ALA A 379 20.00 6.58 -0.65
N CYS A 380 20.18 6.94 0.64
CA CYS A 380 19.07 7.38 1.48
C CYS A 380 18.41 8.64 0.91
N GLY A 381 17.09 8.76 1.10
CA GLY A 381 16.29 9.85 0.57
C GLY A 381 15.99 9.78 -0.93
N LEU A 382 16.63 8.88 -1.68
CA LEU A 382 16.29 8.64 -3.08
C LEU A 382 15.12 7.66 -3.17
N GLN A 383 14.14 7.97 -4.02
CA GLN A 383 13.07 7.05 -4.38
C GLN A 383 13.40 6.30 -5.67
N CYS A 384 12.83 5.10 -5.84
CA CYS A 384 12.98 4.33 -7.08
C CYS A 384 12.66 5.20 -8.32
N PRO A 385 13.55 5.21 -9.34
CA PRO A 385 14.70 4.33 -9.55
C PRO A 385 16.05 4.88 -9.02
N GLY A 386 16.04 5.98 -8.26
CA GLY A 386 17.27 6.68 -7.81
C GLY A 386 18.32 5.76 -7.18
N PRO A 387 17.98 4.91 -6.18
CA PRO A 387 18.94 3.99 -5.58
C PRO A 387 19.52 2.99 -6.60
N ILE A 388 18.71 2.46 -7.52
CA ILE A 388 19.14 1.52 -8.57
C ILE A 388 20.07 2.20 -9.57
N LEU A 389 19.77 3.43 -9.99
CA LEU A 389 20.63 4.21 -10.88
C LEU A 389 21.99 4.51 -10.24
N LYS A 390 21.99 4.89 -8.96
CA LYS A 390 23.23 5.15 -8.22
C LYS A 390 24.05 3.87 -8.04
N MET A 391 23.40 2.76 -7.74
CA MET A 391 23.98 1.43 -7.69
C MET A 391 24.62 1.05 -9.03
N LYS A 392 23.86 1.11 -10.13
CA LYS A 392 24.34 0.80 -11.48
C LYS A 392 25.57 1.63 -11.84
N LYS A 393 25.49 2.96 -11.65
CA LYS A 393 26.61 3.87 -11.94
C LYS A 393 27.88 3.53 -11.16
N THR A 394 27.75 3.11 -9.90
CA THR A 394 28.90 2.64 -9.10
C THR A 394 29.39 1.29 -9.61
N MET A 395 28.47 0.34 -9.85
CA MET A 395 28.82 -0.98 -10.38
C MET A 395 29.54 -0.90 -11.73
N ASP A 396 29.20 0.06 -12.59
CA ASP A 396 29.87 0.27 -13.89
C ASP A 396 31.36 0.66 -13.73
N THR A 397 31.73 1.23 -12.58
CA THR A 397 33.12 1.59 -12.27
C THR A 397 33.95 0.48 -11.61
N LEU A 398 33.29 -0.62 -11.19
CA LEU A 398 33.94 -1.74 -10.51
C LEU A 398 34.44 -2.79 -11.51
N VAL A 399 35.47 -3.53 -11.11
CA VAL A 399 35.94 -4.73 -11.83
C VAL A 399 35.34 -5.99 -11.20
N SER A 400 35.33 -7.10 -11.94
CA SER A 400 34.80 -8.39 -11.48
C SER A 400 35.41 -8.80 -10.14
N GLY A 401 34.57 -9.22 -9.18
CA GLY A 401 34.95 -9.55 -7.80
C GLY A 401 34.98 -8.39 -6.82
N GLU A 402 34.93 -7.12 -7.26
CA GLU A 402 34.75 -5.98 -6.35
C GLU A 402 33.28 -5.87 -5.91
N ARG A 403 33.06 -5.24 -4.75
CA ARG A 403 31.73 -5.14 -4.11
C ARG A 403 31.27 -3.70 -3.96
N VAL A 404 29.96 -3.51 -4.02
CA VAL A 404 29.29 -2.29 -3.59
C VAL A 404 28.36 -2.62 -2.41
N GLU A 405 28.44 -1.81 -1.36
CA GLU A 405 27.49 -1.79 -0.24
C GLU A 405 26.64 -0.54 -0.37
N ILE A 406 25.33 -0.70 -0.55
CA ILE A 406 24.43 0.43 -0.76
C ILE A 406 23.41 0.47 0.37
N THR A 407 23.32 1.65 1.00
CA THR A 407 22.25 1.95 1.97
C THR A 407 21.18 2.76 1.29
N SER A 408 19.91 2.34 1.44
CA SER A 408 18.75 3.02 0.87
C SER A 408 17.59 3.03 1.84
N THR A 409 16.77 4.08 1.80
CA THR A 409 15.50 4.19 2.51
C THR A 409 14.30 3.85 1.61
N ASP A 410 14.54 3.48 0.35
CA ASP A 410 13.48 3.00 -0.55
C ASP A 410 13.15 1.53 -0.22
N PRO A 411 11.93 1.21 0.23
CA PRO A 411 11.55 -0.15 0.61
C PRO A 411 11.51 -1.12 -0.57
N GLY A 412 11.39 -0.62 -1.80
CA GLY A 412 11.46 -1.42 -3.02
C GLY A 412 12.89 -1.80 -3.42
N PHE A 413 13.88 -1.04 -2.95
CA PHE A 413 15.27 -1.17 -3.39
C PHE A 413 15.87 -2.57 -3.23
N PRO A 414 15.72 -3.31 -2.12
CA PRO A 414 16.30 -4.65 -1.98
C PRO A 414 15.75 -5.66 -2.99
N ARG A 415 14.49 -5.51 -3.36
CA ARG A 415 13.84 -6.33 -4.39
C ARG A 415 14.31 -5.96 -5.79
N ASP A 416 14.35 -4.66 -6.07
CA ASP A 416 14.80 -4.14 -7.36
C ASP A 416 16.29 -4.45 -7.60
N ALA A 417 17.13 -4.35 -6.56
CA ALA A 417 18.53 -4.73 -6.60
C ALA A 417 18.71 -6.23 -6.89
N ALA A 418 17.91 -7.09 -6.25
CA ALA A 418 17.93 -8.53 -6.49
C ALA A 418 17.52 -8.88 -7.94
N ALA A 419 16.45 -8.25 -8.45
CA ALA A 419 16.00 -8.42 -9.83
C ALA A 419 17.06 -7.94 -10.83
N TRP A 420 17.70 -6.80 -10.56
CA TRP A 420 18.79 -6.28 -11.38
C TRP A 420 20.01 -7.22 -11.40
N CYS A 421 20.43 -7.74 -10.25
CA CYS A 421 21.50 -8.74 -10.18
C CYS A 421 21.20 -9.94 -11.04
N SER A 422 19.97 -10.48 -10.95
CA SER A 422 19.52 -11.63 -11.74
C SER A 422 19.57 -11.39 -13.25
N SER A 423 19.31 -10.14 -13.69
CA SER A 423 19.29 -9.77 -15.10
C SER A 423 20.67 -9.39 -15.67
N THR A 424 21.64 -9.02 -14.82
CA THR A 424 22.92 -8.46 -15.24
C THR A 424 24.12 -9.36 -14.95
N GLY A 425 23.91 -10.53 -14.31
CA GLY A 425 24.97 -11.48 -13.96
C GLY A 425 25.82 -11.03 -12.76
N ASN A 426 25.41 -10.00 -12.03
CA ASN A 426 26.03 -9.61 -10.77
C ASN A 426 25.47 -10.48 -9.63
N GLN A 427 26.23 -10.64 -8.55
CA GLN A 427 25.84 -11.50 -7.44
C GLN A 427 25.38 -10.67 -6.24
N LEU A 428 24.15 -10.93 -5.77
CA LEU A 428 23.67 -10.40 -4.50
C LEU A 428 24.31 -11.18 -3.35
N ILE A 429 25.16 -10.53 -2.55
CA ILE A 429 25.88 -11.16 -1.44
C ILE A 429 25.05 -11.14 -0.17
N SER A 430 24.49 -10.00 0.18
CA SER A 430 23.62 -9.85 1.34
C SER A 430 22.61 -8.74 1.14
N LYS A 431 21.50 -8.88 1.85
CA LYS A 431 20.51 -7.81 2.04
C LYS A 431 20.07 -7.82 3.50
N ASP A 432 20.10 -6.68 4.12
CA ASP A 432 19.59 -6.48 5.47
C ASP A 432 18.66 -5.25 5.48
N THR A 433 17.60 -5.31 6.25
CA THR A 433 16.64 -4.22 6.39
C THR A 433 16.30 -4.05 7.86
N SER A 434 16.64 -2.91 8.42
CA SER A 434 16.39 -2.55 9.80
C SER A 434 16.13 -1.06 9.93
N GLY A 435 15.18 -0.67 10.78
CA GLY A 435 14.86 0.74 11.05
C GLY A 435 14.45 1.52 9.80
N GLY A 436 13.81 0.86 8.80
CA GLY A 436 13.40 1.49 7.55
C GLY A 436 14.56 1.80 6.59
N LYS A 437 15.78 1.34 6.88
CA LYS A 437 16.94 1.39 5.98
C LYS A 437 17.27 -0.02 5.49
N SER A 438 17.62 -0.13 4.24
CA SER A 438 18.08 -1.37 3.64
C SER A 438 19.55 -1.22 3.25
N ILE A 439 20.36 -2.20 3.63
CA ILE A 439 21.75 -2.33 3.22
C ILE A 439 21.84 -3.54 2.29
N VAL A 440 22.29 -3.30 1.06
CA VAL A 440 22.44 -4.33 0.04
C VAL A 440 23.89 -4.38 -0.39
N VAL A 441 24.49 -5.57 -0.37
CA VAL A 441 25.85 -5.82 -0.83
C VAL A 441 25.82 -6.63 -2.11
N ILE A 442 26.44 -6.11 -3.16
CA ILE A 442 26.48 -6.73 -4.48
C ILE A 442 27.93 -6.85 -4.93
N GLU A 443 28.28 -8.00 -5.46
CA GLU A 443 29.57 -8.28 -6.08
C GLU A 443 29.45 -8.20 -7.61
N LYS A 444 30.41 -7.52 -8.23
CA LYS A 444 30.50 -7.43 -9.68
C LYS A 444 30.83 -8.80 -10.28
N GLY A 445 29.91 -9.35 -11.02
CA GLY A 445 30.05 -10.63 -11.71
C GLY A 445 30.49 -10.47 -13.17
N GLU A 446 30.88 -11.56 -13.78
CA GLU A 446 30.92 -11.66 -15.24
C GLU A 446 29.50 -11.96 -15.78
N PRO A 447 29.14 -11.49 -16.97
CA PRO A 447 27.78 -11.69 -17.51
C PRO A 447 27.52 -13.17 -17.82
N LYS A 448 27.10 -13.91 -16.81
CA LYS A 448 26.58 -15.29 -16.94
C LYS A 448 25.43 -15.53 -15.95
N SER A 449 24.47 -16.34 -16.39
CA SER A 449 23.26 -16.73 -15.68
C SER A 449 23.49 -17.07 -14.20
N CYS A 450 22.79 -16.40 -13.30
CA CYS A 450 22.89 -16.59 -11.87
C CYS A 450 21.82 -17.60 -11.38
N ASN A 451 22.25 -18.70 -10.80
CA ASN A 451 21.42 -19.59 -9.99
C ASN A 451 21.49 -19.14 -8.53
N ILE A 452 20.36 -18.73 -7.96
CA ILE A 452 20.28 -18.41 -6.53
C ILE A 452 19.98 -19.69 -5.77
N VAL A 453 20.93 -20.12 -4.94
CA VAL A 453 20.73 -21.19 -3.95
C VAL A 453 20.52 -20.52 -2.60
N THR A 454 19.34 -20.67 -2.03
CA THR A 454 19.07 -20.37 -0.62
C THR A 454 18.79 -21.66 0.12
N SER A 455 19.74 -22.13 0.92
CA SER A 455 19.50 -23.12 1.93
C SER A 455 19.54 -22.44 3.31
N CYS A 456 18.45 -22.44 4.03
CA CYS A 456 18.41 -22.21 5.46
C CYS A 456 17.49 -23.26 6.07
N GLU A 457 18.07 -24.26 6.70
CA GLU A 457 17.34 -25.17 7.59
C GLU A 457 17.06 -24.45 8.91
N GLY A 458 15.78 -24.19 9.18
CA GLY A 458 15.29 -23.71 10.46
C GLY A 458 13.79 -23.99 10.54
N LYS A 459 13.29 -24.53 11.66
CA LYS A 459 11.86 -24.73 11.90
C LYS A 459 11.14 -23.37 11.82
N GLY A 460 10.45 -23.12 10.73
CA GLY A 460 9.69 -21.90 10.51
C GLY A 460 8.30 -21.96 11.14
N LYS A 461 7.64 -20.80 11.30
CA LYS A 461 6.23 -20.67 11.68
C LYS A 461 5.41 -20.23 10.49
N THR A 462 4.32 -20.98 10.21
CA THR A 462 3.41 -20.69 9.11
C THR A 462 2.11 -20.14 9.67
N PHE A 463 1.70 -18.98 9.18
CA PHE A 463 0.45 -18.32 9.53
C PHE A 463 -0.46 -18.30 8.30
N ILE A 464 -1.76 -18.57 8.47
CA ILE A 464 -2.74 -18.52 7.40
C ILE A 464 -3.76 -17.43 7.73
N MET A 465 -3.92 -16.47 6.84
CA MET A 465 -4.82 -15.34 7.00
C MET A 465 -6.01 -15.43 6.03
N PHE A 466 -7.24 -15.40 6.57
CA PHE A 466 -8.48 -15.60 5.82
C PHE A 466 -9.33 -14.33 5.62
N SER A 467 -8.89 -13.17 6.08
CA SER A 467 -9.68 -11.94 6.05
C SER A 467 -8.90 -10.76 5.50
N ASP A 468 -9.63 -9.82 4.90
CA ASP A 468 -9.10 -8.54 4.38
C ASP A 468 -9.37 -7.35 5.31
N ASP A 469 -9.92 -7.59 6.49
CA ASP A 469 -10.15 -6.54 7.47
C ASP A 469 -8.82 -6.13 8.15
N LEU A 470 -8.64 -4.83 8.36
CA LEU A 470 -7.37 -4.27 8.85
C LEU A 470 -7.00 -4.77 10.25
N ASP A 471 -7.96 -4.84 11.16
CA ASP A 471 -7.78 -5.30 12.55
C ASP A 471 -7.38 -6.78 12.63
N LYS A 472 -7.87 -7.62 11.72
CA LYS A 472 -7.49 -9.03 11.62
C LYS A 472 -6.13 -9.22 10.99
N ALA A 473 -5.82 -8.37 10.00
CA ALA A 473 -4.48 -8.28 9.44
C ALA A 473 -3.48 -7.91 10.53
N LEU A 474 -3.82 -6.92 11.36
CA LEU A 474 -3.03 -6.49 12.49
C LEU A 474 -2.71 -7.60 13.47
N ALA A 475 -3.73 -8.35 13.91
CA ALA A 475 -3.53 -9.48 14.82
C ALA A 475 -2.56 -10.52 14.23
N THR A 476 -2.69 -10.83 12.93
CA THR A 476 -1.80 -11.75 12.23
C THR A 476 -0.36 -11.22 12.20
N PHE A 477 -0.17 -9.94 11.88
CA PHE A 477 1.17 -9.35 11.82
C PHE A 477 1.82 -9.16 13.19
N VAL A 478 1.05 -8.84 14.24
CA VAL A 478 1.57 -8.78 15.62
C VAL A 478 2.10 -10.14 16.09
N LEU A 479 1.35 -11.22 15.81
CA LEU A 479 1.78 -12.58 16.15
C LEU A 479 2.96 -13.05 15.30
N ALA A 480 2.98 -12.71 14.02
CA ALA A 480 4.10 -13.00 13.12
C ALA A 480 5.37 -12.26 13.55
N ASN A 481 5.26 -10.98 13.96
CA ASN A 481 6.37 -10.22 14.54
C ASN A 481 6.88 -10.85 15.85
N GLY A 482 5.99 -11.28 16.73
CA GLY A 482 6.37 -11.98 17.95
C GLY A 482 7.16 -13.25 17.65
N ALA A 483 6.74 -14.05 16.68
CA ALA A 483 7.46 -15.25 16.25
C ALA A 483 8.81 -14.92 15.58
N ALA A 484 8.88 -13.91 14.75
CA ALA A 484 10.11 -13.45 14.11
C ALA A 484 11.12 -12.91 15.13
N ALA A 485 10.66 -12.21 16.16
CA ALA A 485 11.50 -11.69 17.25
C ALA A 485 12.16 -12.81 18.06
N THR A 486 11.64 -14.05 18.03
CA THR A 486 12.28 -15.23 18.60
C THR A 486 13.29 -15.91 17.67
N GLY A 487 13.63 -15.28 16.53
CA GLY A 487 14.59 -15.81 15.54
C GLY A 487 14.02 -16.92 14.67
N GLN A 488 12.69 -17.08 14.59
CA GLN A 488 12.03 -18.09 13.79
C GLN A 488 11.70 -17.57 12.40
N LYS A 489 11.87 -18.41 11.37
CA LYS A 489 11.38 -18.11 10.02
C LYS A 489 9.85 -18.04 10.07
N VAL A 490 9.29 -16.97 9.56
CA VAL A 490 7.84 -16.76 9.51
C VAL A 490 7.35 -16.76 8.08
N THR A 491 6.33 -17.56 7.80
CA THR A 491 5.63 -17.59 6.51
C THR A 491 4.16 -17.25 6.77
N ILE A 492 3.61 -16.28 6.04
CA ILE A 492 2.20 -15.90 6.16
C ILE A 492 1.51 -16.24 4.84
N PHE A 493 0.51 -17.12 4.90
CA PHE A 493 -0.37 -17.41 3.77
C PHE A 493 -1.60 -16.52 3.84
N PHE A 494 -1.83 -15.74 2.81
CA PHE A 494 -3.02 -14.93 2.64
C PHE A 494 -4.00 -15.67 1.73
N THR A 495 -5.15 -16.07 2.24
CA THR A 495 -6.16 -16.82 1.48
C THR A 495 -7.44 -16.01 1.32
N PHE A 496 -8.15 -16.18 0.19
CA PHE A 496 -9.42 -15.50 -0.10
C PHE A 496 -9.33 -13.97 0.11
N TRP A 497 -10.15 -13.46 1.03
CA TRP A 497 -10.20 -12.03 1.37
C TRP A 497 -8.93 -11.52 2.08
N GLY A 498 -8.15 -12.40 2.70
CA GLY A 498 -6.85 -12.07 3.30
C GLY A 498 -5.84 -11.51 2.30
N LEU A 499 -5.92 -11.90 1.02
CA LEU A 499 -5.10 -11.34 -0.06
C LEU A 499 -5.33 -9.84 -0.28
N ASN A 500 -6.52 -9.34 0.03
CA ASN A 500 -6.82 -7.91 -0.07
C ASN A 500 -6.07 -7.06 0.96
N VAL A 501 -5.55 -7.66 2.03
CA VAL A 501 -4.74 -6.96 3.03
C VAL A 501 -3.42 -6.52 2.43
N ILE A 502 -2.76 -7.41 1.69
CA ILE A 502 -1.50 -7.07 1.00
C ILE A 502 -1.77 -6.01 -0.08
N GLN A 503 -2.92 -6.07 -0.74
CA GLN A 503 -3.34 -5.04 -1.71
C GLN A 503 -3.71 -3.70 -1.06
N LYS A 504 -4.13 -3.70 0.21
CA LYS A 504 -4.41 -2.47 0.96
C LYS A 504 -3.15 -1.84 1.56
N LEU A 505 -2.08 -2.61 1.72
CA LEU A 505 -0.80 -2.18 2.27
C LEU A 505 0.17 -1.62 1.20
N HIS A 506 -0.22 -1.68 -0.09
CA HIS A 506 0.57 -1.18 -1.23
C HIS A 506 -0.14 -0.09 -2.03
#